data_6ebc7f6792a9b93f869acc5c57a6608a
#
_entry.id   6ebc7f6792a9b93f869acc5c57a6608a
#
_cell.length_a   1.000
_cell.length_b   1.000
_cell.length_c   1.000
_cell.angle_alpha   90.00
_cell.angle_beta   90.00
_cell.angle_gamma   90.00
#
_symmetry.space_group_name_H-M   'P 1'
#
loop_
_entity.id
_entity.type
_entity.pdbx_description
1 polymer ?
#
loop_
_entity_poly.entity_id
_entity_poly.type
_entity_poly.pdbx_seq_one_letter_code
_entity_poly.pdbx_strand_id
1 'polypeptide(L)'
;MKKKLMIIALAALASAGAGAQTVYDAVNIAQKDLNGTARFVGMGGAMGALGGDISTISTNPAGIGIYRSNDAMVTMGYSITGSESKFGGNTFEANKNRWSFDNAGFVISTKIGNLTPLRYVNFGFNYHKSKSFYKNMTMGGLLGKVGSDYVSQVASMAMQATDGAYAYYQDYSSYLDYGKSDIYRNDYAGWLGSMGFQSGLLFEDTETEAYNTYIPYIPSEADALFLSRERGGVDEYDFNVSFNVNDRFYFGVTLGAYAVDYSKYSFYDENYQYTWEDGKQYEEGYSLESFNRIHGAGIDLKLGAIFRPIEDSPLRVGLAIHSPVYYKLTYTTGALLSSDLFLPAEDGSEVMTHTTVDTYSELGGRDMDRDFELQTPWLFNVSLGYTVGSSLALGAEYEYEDYSSMKFYYPGSSEEMAWETGEADLCLKGVSTFRLGAEYKPIPAFALRLGYNYSSAAFKDDAIKALPTNSINTDTDFANNESMNTFTIGIGYRGSRVYADLAYKYHTYQSKFYPFVDDLGALQATKVTNDRSQALLTLGIRF
;
A
#
# COMPACT_ATOMS: atom_id res chain seq x y z
N MET A 1 -3.58 15.11 21.85
CA MET A 1 -4.75 15.99 22.06
C MET A 1 -5.08 16.88 20.86
N LYS A 2 -4.21 17.71 20.30
CA LYS A 2 -4.58 18.59 19.16
C LYS A 2 -4.97 17.84 17.88
N LYS A 3 -4.32 16.70 17.55
CA LYS A 3 -4.69 15.86 16.38
C LYS A 3 -6.00 15.11 16.61
N LYS A 4 -6.26 14.54 17.80
CA LYS A 4 -7.54 13.93 18.15
C LYS A 4 -8.71 14.92 17.99
N LEU A 5 -8.54 16.17 18.43
CA LEU A 5 -9.52 17.26 18.24
C LEU A 5 -9.70 17.66 16.77
N MET A 6 -8.64 17.57 15.95
CA MET A 6 -8.70 17.89 14.53
C MET A 6 -9.39 16.75 13.72
N ILE A 7 -9.17 15.50 14.09
CA ILE A 7 -9.84 14.32 13.52
C ILE A 7 -11.33 14.37 13.84
N ILE A 8 -11.72 14.68 15.08
CA ILE A 8 -13.13 14.87 15.50
C ILE A 8 -13.78 16.04 14.74
N ALA A 9 -13.04 17.13 14.50
CA ALA A 9 -13.55 18.27 13.74
C ALA A 9 -13.71 17.97 12.23
N LEU A 10 -12.89 17.08 11.66
CA LEU A 10 -13.04 16.57 10.29
C LEU A 10 -14.23 15.59 10.18
N ALA A 11 -14.48 14.75 11.20
CA ALA A 11 -15.61 13.84 11.24
C ALA A 11 -16.97 14.56 11.12
N ALA A 12 -17.05 15.77 11.68
CA ALA A 12 -18.25 16.62 11.59
C ALA A 12 -18.50 17.21 10.18
N LEU A 13 -17.55 17.11 9.26
CA LEU A 13 -17.65 17.60 7.87
C LEU A 13 -17.97 16.49 6.85
N ALA A 14 -18.00 15.22 7.28
CA ALA A 14 -18.26 14.08 6.40
C ALA A 14 -19.77 13.98 6.06
N SER A 15 -20.23 14.80 5.14
CA SER A 15 -21.59 14.79 4.62
C SER A 15 -21.59 14.48 3.13
N ALA A 16 -21.36 13.22 2.72
CA ALA A 16 -21.93 12.64 1.50
C ALA A 16 -21.26 11.28 1.17
N GLY A 17 -21.97 10.20 1.40
CA GLY A 17 -21.57 8.84 1.01
C GLY A 17 -20.68 8.13 2.05
N ALA A 18 -20.98 6.86 2.30
CA ALA A 18 -20.18 6.01 3.19
C ALA A 18 -18.76 5.85 2.66
N GLY A 19 -17.75 6.30 3.40
CA GLY A 19 -16.33 6.14 3.09
C GLY A 19 -15.89 4.68 3.27
N ALA A 20 -14.97 4.21 2.44
CA ALA A 20 -14.42 2.85 2.52
C ALA A 20 -12.89 2.84 2.47
N GLN A 21 -12.32 3.64 1.58
CA GLN A 21 -10.88 3.76 1.35
C GLN A 21 -10.19 4.62 2.40
N THR A 22 -8.90 4.37 2.58
CA THR A 22 -8.07 5.08 3.55
C THR A 22 -6.76 5.56 2.93
N VAL A 23 -6.05 6.45 3.62
CA VAL A 23 -4.70 6.88 3.22
C VAL A 23 -3.70 5.72 3.20
N TYR A 24 -3.93 4.66 3.98
CA TYR A 24 -3.11 3.45 3.99
C TYR A 24 -3.25 2.69 2.67
N ASP A 25 -4.45 2.61 2.12
CA ASP A 25 -4.72 2.03 0.80
C ASP A 25 -4.05 2.85 -0.31
N ALA A 26 -4.13 4.19 -0.23
CA ALA A 26 -3.50 5.09 -1.18
C ALA A 26 -1.97 4.94 -1.19
N VAL A 27 -1.32 4.87 -0.03
CA VAL A 27 0.13 4.63 0.08
C VAL A 27 0.52 3.28 -0.49
N ASN A 28 -0.27 2.22 -0.20
CA ASN A 28 -0.03 0.90 -0.76
C ASN A 28 -0.06 0.89 -2.30
N ILE A 29 -1.01 1.60 -2.90
CA ILE A 29 -1.16 1.68 -4.36
C ILE A 29 -0.09 2.57 -4.99
N ALA A 30 0.23 3.72 -4.38
CA ALA A 30 1.17 4.70 -4.92
C ALA A 30 2.64 4.26 -4.81
N GLN A 31 2.99 3.53 -3.73
CA GLN A 31 4.37 3.12 -3.48
C GLN A 31 4.84 2.05 -4.47
N LYS A 32 5.95 2.32 -5.16
CA LYS A 32 6.53 1.42 -6.18
C LYS A 32 7.61 0.52 -5.59
N ASP A 33 7.66 -0.73 -6.03
CA ASP A 33 8.77 -1.66 -5.75
C ASP A 33 9.94 -1.40 -6.73
N LEU A 34 11.18 -1.62 -6.28
CA LEU A 34 12.31 -1.73 -7.22
C LEU A 34 12.13 -3.01 -8.05
N ASN A 35 11.67 -2.88 -9.28
CA ASN A 35 11.42 -4.01 -10.19
C ASN A 35 11.74 -3.63 -11.66
N GLY A 36 11.80 -4.61 -12.56
CA GLY A 36 12.13 -4.43 -13.97
C GLY A 36 13.07 -5.51 -14.48
N THR A 37 13.97 -5.16 -15.41
CA THR A 37 15.00 -6.09 -15.88
C THR A 37 15.99 -6.45 -14.76
N ALA A 38 16.56 -7.65 -14.80
CA ALA A 38 17.59 -8.06 -13.83
C ALA A 38 18.82 -7.14 -13.86
N ARG A 39 19.12 -6.51 -15.01
CA ARG A 39 20.18 -5.51 -15.10
C ARG A 39 19.85 -4.25 -14.30
N PHE A 40 18.63 -3.70 -14.48
CA PHE A 40 18.15 -2.52 -13.77
C PHE A 40 18.10 -2.76 -12.25
N VAL A 41 17.51 -3.89 -11.85
CA VAL A 41 17.43 -4.27 -10.44
C VAL A 41 18.83 -4.50 -9.84
N GLY A 42 19.72 -5.19 -10.55
CA GLY A 42 21.11 -5.42 -10.11
C GLY A 42 21.92 -4.14 -9.89
N MET A 43 21.51 -3.03 -10.53
CA MET A 43 22.05 -1.68 -10.35
C MET A 43 21.32 -0.86 -9.27
N GLY A 44 20.47 -1.48 -8.45
CA GLY A 44 19.66 -0.77 -7.46
C GLY A 44 18.65 0.22 -8.03
N GLY A 45 18.38 0.15 -9.35
CA GLY A 45 17.54 1.11 -10.07
C GLY A 45 18.26 2.40 -10.49
N ALA A 46 19.54 2.60 -10.15
CA ALA A 46 20.31 3.83 -10.39
C ALA A 46 20.75 3.96 -11.86
N MET A 47 19.82 3.98 -12.79
CA MET A 47 20.09 4.00 -14.23
C MET A 47 19.48 5.21 -14.96
N GLY A 48 18.87 6.16 -14.27
CA GLY A 48 18.17 7.30 -14.86
C GLY A 48 19.02 8.18 -15.80
N ALA A 49 20.32 8.39 -15.47
CA ALA A 49 21.27 9.08 -16.35
C ALA A 49 22.11 8.13 -17.23
N LEU A 50 22.27 6.87 -16.82
CA LEU A 50 23.00 5.89 -17.61
C LEU A 50 22.22 5.43 -18.83
N GLY A 51 20.93 5.16 -18.68
CA GLY A 51 20.02 4.70 -19.73
C GLY A 51 20.43 3.36 -20.37
N GLY A 52 19.85 3.05 -21.52
CA GLY A 52 20.16 1.84 -22.28
C GLY A 52 19.69 0.55 -21.59
N ASP A 53 18.61 0.65 -20.86
CA ASP A 53 17.81 -0.43 -20.29
C ASP A 53 16.33 -0.05 -20.39
N ILE A 54 15.46 -0.99 -20.73
CA ILE A 54 14.05 -0.66 -20.96
C ILE A 54 13.37 -0.19 -19.68
N SER A 55 13.79 -0.72 -18.52
CA SER A 55 13.20 -0.34 -17.23
C SER A 55 13.46 1.12 -16.85
N THR A 56 14.38 1.82 -17.55
CA THR A 56 14.57 3.27 -17.35
C THR A 56 13.36 4.09 -17.81
N ILE A 57 12.48 3.52 -18.61
CA ILE A 57 11.21 4.12 -19.05
C ILE A 57 10.37 4.59 -17.85
N SER A 58 10.41 3.84 -16.75
CA SER A 58 9.65 4.12 -15.54
C SER A 58 10.32 5.12 -14.59
N THR A 59 11.62 5.45 -14.79
CA THR A 59 12.35 6.41 -13.93
C THR A 59 12.76 7.66 -14.69
N ASN A 60 13.40 7.50 -15.85
CA ASN A 60 13.75 8.60 -16.77
C ASN A 60 13.52 8.17 -18.22
N PRO A 61 12.41 8.59 -18.84
CA PRO A 61 12.06 8.24 -20.22
C PRO A 61 13.16 8.46 -21.26
N ALA A 62 14.01 9.46 -21.05
CA ALA A 62 15.13 9.78 -21.95
C ALA A 62 16.18 8.66 -22.06
N GLY A 63 16.19 7.72 -21.10
CA GLY A 63 17.08 6.57 -21.10
C GLY A 63 16.92 5.64 -22.32
N ILE A 64 15.72 5.63 -22.93
CA ILE A 64 15.45 4.90 -24.17
C ILE A 64 16.13 5.57 -25.37
N GLY A 65 16.36 6.88 -25.33
CA GLY A 65 17.08 7.62 -26.37
C GLY A 65 18.54 7.16 -26.57
N ILE A 66 19.10 6.38 -25.65
CA ILE A 66 20.46 5.85 -25.73
C ILE A 66 20.55 4.59 -26.62
N TYR A 67 19.45 3.91 -26.88
CA TYR A 67 19.43 2.72 -27.74
C TYR A 67 19.86 3.04 -29.19
N ARG A 68 20.63 2.09 -29.78
CA ARG A 68 21.18 2.18 -31.13
C ARG A 68 20.81 0.95 -31.99
N SER A 69 20.13 0.00 -31.42
CA SER A 69 19.61 -1.22 -32.05
C SER A 69 18.29 -1.57 -31.43
N ASN A 70 17.51 -2.35 -32.15
CA ASN A 70 16.30 -2.94 -31.61
C ASN A 70 16.65 -3.90 -30.47
N ASP A 71 15.78 -4.00 -29.49
CA ASP A 71 15.93 -4.87 -28.32
C ASP A 71 14.56 -5.39 -27.90
N ALA A 72 14.49 -6.65 -27.50
CA ALA A 72 13.29 -7.26 -26.92
C ALA A 72 13.71 -8.17 -25.75
N MET A 73 12.96 -8.11 -24.64
CA MET A 73 13.31 -8.85 -23.44
C MET A 73 12.10 -9.27 -22.62
N VAL A 74 12.34 -10.28 -21.78
CA VAL A 74 11.38 -10.79 -20.80
C VAL A 74 12.11 -11.07 -19.49
N THR A 75 11.45 -10.80 -18.37
CA THR A 75 11.97 -11.06 -17.02
C THR A 75 10.97 -11.84 -16.21
N MET A 76 11.45 -12.90 -15.58
CA MET A 76 10.71 -13.70 -14.61
C MET A 76 11.42 -13.65 -13.25
N GLY A 77 10.65 -13.72 -12.17
CA GLY A 77 11.17 -13.70 -10.81
C GLY A 77 10.60 -14.78 -9.92
N TYR A 78 11.34 -15.08 -8.88
CA TYR A 78 10.87 -15.88 -7.76
C TYR A 78 11.14 -15.11 -6.47
N SER A 79 10.11 -14.90 -5.65
CA SER A 79 10.20 -14.15 -4.41
C SER A 79 9.75 -14.96 -3.20
N ILE A 80 10.42 -14.71 -2.08
CA ILE A 80 10.05 -15.16 -0.74
C ILE A 80 9.85 -13.89 0.07
N THR A 81 8.62 -13.65 0.52
CA THR A 81 8.28 -12.53 1.41
C THR A 81 8.05 -13.08 2.80
N GLY A 82 8.73 -12.53 3.80
CA GLY A 82 8.62 -12.86 5.22
C GLY A 82 8.11 -11.69 6.04
N SER A 83 7.40 -12.00 7.12
CA SER A 83 7.11 -11.07 8.19
C SER A 83 7.36 -11.75 9.53
N GLU A 84 8.17 -11.11 10.39
CA GLU A 84 8.36 -11.48 11.79
C GLU A 84 7.71 -10.42 12.65
N SER A 85 6.70 -10.78 13.45
CA SER A 85 5.99 -9.87 14.35
C SER A 85 6.29 -10.21 15.81
N LYS A 86 6.47 -9.16 16.65
CA LYS A 86 6.75 -9.28 18.09
C LYS A 86 5.77 -8.42 18.87
N PHE A 87 4.97 -9.07 19.72
CA PHE A 87 3.98 -8.43 20.57
C PHE A 87 3.86 -9.18 21.91
N GLY A 88 3.84 -8.47 23.05
CA GLY A 88 3.62 -9.05 24.37
C GLY A 88 4.57 -10.20 24.76
N GLY A 89 5.79 -10.24 24.18
CA GLY A 89 6.75 -11.35 24.37
C GLY A 89 6.58 -12.50 23.38
N ASN A 90 5.52 -12.53 22.58
CA ASN A 90 5.27 -13.51 21.54
C ASN A 90 5.97 -13.12 20.24
N THR A 91 6.38 -14.14 19.47
CA THR A 91 6.96 -13.94 18.13
C THR A 91 6.26 -14.86 17.15
N PHE A 92 5.80 -14.30 16.04
CA PHE A 92 5.17 -15.04 14.95
C PHE A 92 5.90 -14.78 13.66
N GLU A 93 6.01 -15.82 12.83
CA GLU A 93 6.58 -15.74 11.49
C GLU A 93 5.54 -16.15 10.46
N ALA A 94 5.44 -15.39 9.39
CA ALA A 94 4.59 -15.73 8.27
C ALA A 94 5.35 -15.51 6.95
N ASN A 95 5.28 -16.52 6.06
CA ASN A 95 6.01 -16.51 4.80
C ASN A 95 5.07 -16.68 3.61
N LYS A 96 5.45 -16.09 2.47
CA LYS A 96 4.77 -16.25 1.19
C LYS A 96 5.75 -16.36 0.04
N ASN A 97 5.73 -17.49 -0.64
CA ASN A 97 6.56 -17.76 -1.83
C ASN A 97 5.74 -17.56 -3.10
N ARG A 98 6.38 -17.05 -4.17
CA ARG A 98 5.70 -16.81 -5.43
C ARG A 98 6.65 -16.74 -6.62
N TRP A 99 6.23 -17.33 -7.74
CA TRP A 99 6.73 -17.01 -9.07
C TRP A 99 6.01 -15.77 -9.62
N SER A 100 6.74 -14.92 -10.34
CA SER A 100 6.18 -13.70 -10.94
C SER A 100 6.70 -13.49 -12.36
N PHE A 101 5.83 -12.88 -13.18
CA PHE A 101 6.21 -12.27 -14.44
C PHE A 101 6.44 -10.79 -14.14
N ASP A 102 7.69 -10.35 -14.23
CA ASP A 102 8.10 -9.06 -13.68
C ASP A 102 8.23 -7.97 -14.74
N ASN A 103 8.68 -8.33 -15.94
CA ASN A 103 8.88 -7.35 -17.01
C ASN A 103 8.85 -8.01 -18.39
N ALA A 104 8.32 -7.29 -19.37
CA ALA A 104 8.47 -7.61 -20.80
C ALA A 104 8.38 -6.34 -21.63
N GLY A 105 9.20 -6.25 -22.67
CA GLY A 105 9.11 -5.12 -23.56
C GLY A 105 10.02 -5.17 -24.76
N PHE A 106 9.92 -4.15 -25.56
CA PHE A 106 10.76 -3.99 -26.73
C PHE A 106 11.08 -2.52 -27.02
N VAL A 107 12.20 -2.30 -27.68
CA VAL A 107 12.62 -1.00 -28.19
C VAL A 107 12.89 -1.12 -29.69
N ILE A 108 12.30 -0.22 -30.48
CA ILE A 108 12.59 -0.03 -31.90
C ILE A 108 13.44 1.24 -32.02
N SER A 109 14.68 1.08 -32.49
CA SER A 109 15.63 2.18 -32.65
C SER A 109 15.79 2.56 -34.11
N THR A 110 15.32 3.75 -34.48
CA THR A 110 15.38 4.25 -35.86
C THR A 110 16.45 5.29 -35.99
N LYS A 111 17.49 4.98 -36.80
CA LYS A 111 18.54 5.95 -37.14
C LYS A 111 18.03 6.94 -38.17
N ILE A 112 18.06 8.24 -37.84
CA ILE A 112 17.64 9.32 -38.76
C ILE A 112 18.79 9.72 -39.66
N GLY A 113 19.98 9.92 -39.09
CA GLY A 113 21.16 10.26 -39.89
C GLY A 113 22.38 10.62 -39.05
N ASN A 114 23.53 10.76 -39.74
CA ASN A 114 24.79 11.18 -39.12
C ASN A 114 25.08 12.68 -39.31
N LEU A 115 24.39 13.34 -40.25
CA LEU A 115 24.62 14.75 -40.60
C LEU A 115 23.56 15.68 -39.98
N THR A 116 22.48 15.14 -39.47
CA THR A 116 21.42 15.90 -38.77
C THR A 116 21.66 15.93 -37.27
N PRO A 117 21.26 17.01 -36.57
CA PRO A 117 21.32 17.02 -35.10
C PRO A 117 20.54 15.86 -34.47
N LEU A 118 19.36 15.53 -35.00
CA LEU A 118 18.58 14.36 -34.58
C LEU A 118 19.21 13.09 -35.15
N ARG A 119 19.82 12.27 -34.26
CA ARG A 119 20.53 11.04 -34.63
C ARG A 119 19.63 9.82 -34.66
N TYR A 120 18.80 9.67 -33.63
CA TYR A 120 17.89 8.53 -33.47
C TYR A 120 16.56 9.00 -32.92
N VAL A 121 15.51 8.31 -33.36
CA VAL A 121 14.19 8.31 -32.73
C VAL A 121 13.89 6.87 -32.30
N ASN A 122 13.60 6.68 -31.02
CA ASN A 122 13.35 5.38 -30.44
C ASN A 122 11.92 5.29 -29.92
N PHE A 123 11.27 4.15 -30.16
CA PHE A 123 9.97 3.80 -29.63
C PHE A 123 10.15 2.64 -28.65
N GLY A 124 9.58 2.75 -27.45
CA GLY A 124 9.61 1.71 -26.44
C GLY A 124 8.20 1.34 -25.99
N PHE A 125 7.98 0.06 -25.79
CA PHE A 125 6.86 -0.46 -25.03
C PHE A 125 7.40 -1.33 -23.91
N ASN A 126 6.92 -1.10 -22.71
CA ASN A 126 7.34 -1.84 -21.52
C ASN A 126 6.13 -2.19 -20.66
N TYR A 127 6.01 -3.45 -20.32
CA TYR A 127 5.21 -3.93 -19.20
C TYR A 127 6.13 -4.20 -18.02
N HIS A 128 5.78 -3.74 -16.83
CA HIS A 128 6.42 -4.21 -15.62
C HIS A 128 5.46 -4.21 -14.43
N LYS A 129 5.73 -5.10 -13.48
CA LYS A 129 5.02 -5.14 -12.22
C LYS A 129 5.58 -4.05 -11.28
N SER A 130 4.85 -2.95 -11.17
CA SER A 130 5.24 -1.79 -10.38
C SER A 130 5.18 -2.06 -8.88
N LYS A 131 4.19 -2.88 -8.42
CA LYS A 131 4.00 -3.28 -7.02
C LYS A 131 3.53 -4.71 -6.91
N SER A 132 3.94 -5.40 -5.84
CA SER A 132 3.43 -6.71 -5.47
C SER A 132 2.97 -6.70 -4.02
N PHE A 133 1.69 -7.04 -3.79
CA PHE A 133 1.06 -7.03 -2.46
C PHE A 133 1.15 -8.37 -1.73
N TYR A 134 1.74 -9.41 -2.33
CA TYR A 134 1.78 -10.74 -1.73
C TYR A 134 2.55 -10.76 -0.42
N LYS A 135 1.80 -10.75 0.68
CA LYS A 135 2.29 -10.75 2.06
C LYS A 135 1.30 -11.51 2.94
N ASN A 136 1.80 -12.21 3.96
CA ASN A 136 1.03 -12.74 5.08
C ASN A 136 1.60 -12.13 6.36
N MET A 137 0.76 -11.94 7.37
CA MET A 137 1.18 -11.47 8.69
C MET A 137 0.34 -12.15 9.77
N THR A 138 0.92 -12.35 10.94
CA THR A 138 0.27 -12.88 12.15
C THR A 138 0.76 -12.08 13.35
N MET A 139 -0.11 -11.72 14.29
CA MET A 139 0.26 -11.23 15.63
C MET A 139 -0.72 -11.79 16.64
N GLY A 140 -0.29 -11.90 17.90
CA GLY A 140 -1.19 -12.33 18.98
C GLY A 140 -0.59 -12.16 20.36
N GLY A 141 -1.46 -12.05 21.36
CA GLY A 141 -1.14 -11.89 22.76
C GLY A 141 -2.09 -10.97 23.51
N LEU A 142 -1.86 -10.83 24.81
CA LEU A 142 -2.66 -9.98 25.69
C LEU A 142 -2.54 -8.50 25.31
N LEU A 143 -3.69 -7.82 25.18
CA LEU A 143 -3.75 -6.41 24.74
C LEU A 143 -3.39 -5.42 25.85
N GLY A 144 -3.59 -5.79 27.11
CA GLY A 144 -3.31 -4.94 28.26
C GLY A 144 -4.50 -4.12 28.75
N LYS A 145 -4.22 -3.20 29.69
CA LYS A 145 -5.24 -2.36 30.35
C LYS A 145 -4.66 -1.07 30.92
N VAL A 146 -5.53 -0.09 31.18
CA VAL A 146 -5.22 1.16 31.91
C VAL A 146 -6.12 1.26 33.13
N GLY A 147 -5.58 1.10 34.32
CA GLY A 147 -6.38 1.06 35.54
C GLY A 147 -7.36 -0.12 35.53
N SER A 148 -8.65 0.17 35.52
CA SER A 148 -9.74 -0.81 35.38
C SER A 148 -10.15 -1.09 33.93
N ASP A 149 -9.72 -0.26 32.97
CA ASP A 149 -10.24 -0.29 31.61
C ASP A 149 -9.36 -1.17 30.74
N TYR A 150 -9.95 -2.18 30.11
CA TYR A 150 -9.28 -3.13 29.23
C TYR A 150 -9.17 -2.57 27.80
N VAL A 151 -8.04 -2.83 27.15
CA VAL A 151 -7.84 -2.53 25.73
C VAL A 151 -8.56 -3.56 24.89
N SER A 152 -9.44 -3.11 23.98
CA SER A 152 -10.21 -3.99 23.10
C SER A 152 -10.66 -3.24 21.84
N GLN A 153 -10.79 -3.94 20.72
CA GLN A 153 -11.38 -3.41 19.49
C GLN A 153 -12.86 -3.05 19.69
N VAL A 154 -13.55 -3.70 20.63
CA VAL A 154 -14.98 -3.41 20.94
C VAL A 154 -15.15 -1.95 21.37
N ALA A 155 -14.14 -1.34 22.02
CA ALA A 155 -14.16 0.09 22.33
C ALA A 155 -14.17 0.96 21.05
N SER A 156 -13.42 0.56 20.00
CA SER A 156 -13.47 1.25 18.70
C SER A 156 -14.81 1.08 18.00
N MET A 157 -15.48 -0.10 18.15
CA MET A 157 -16.85 -0.31 17.66
C MET A 157 -17.84 0.64 18.34
N ALA A 158 -17.77 0.72 19.68
CA ALA A 158 -18.60 1.60 20.48
C ALA A 158 -18.38 3.08 20.14
N MET A 159 -17.15 3.49 19.94
CA MET A 159 -16.81 4.85 19.52
C MET A 159 -17.43 5.20 18.17
N GLN A 160 -17.26 4.33 17.15
CA GLN A 160 -17.85 4.57 15.83
C GLN A 160 -19.39 4.67 15.91
N ALA A 161 -20.03 3.80 16.69
CA ALA A 161 -21.49 3.81 16.88
C ALA A 161 -21.95 5.09 17.59
N THR A 162 -21.27 5.49 18.67
CA THR A 162 -21.57 6.68 19.47
C THR A 162 -21.37 7.96 18.65
N ASP A 163 -20.23 8.10 17.96
CA ASP A 163 -19.93 9.26 17.13
C ASP A 163 -20.90 9.35 15.94
N GLY A 164 -21.28 8.20 15.36
CA GLY A 164 -22.29 8.14 14.31
C GLY A 164 -23.66 8.58 14.80
N ALA A 165 -24.11 8.09 15.96
CA ALA A 165 -25.35 8.50 16.59
C ALA A 165 -25.37 10.00 16.88
N TYR A 166 -24.26 10.55 17.40
CA TYR A 166 -24.11 11.99 17.64
C TYR A 166 -24.18 12.82 16.34
N ALA A 167 -23.55 12.37 15.27
CA ALA A 167 -23.51 13.08 13.99
C ALA A 167 -24.90 13.15 13.31
N TYR A 168 -25.74 12.12 13.49
CA TYR A 168 -27.03 11.97 12.79
C TYR A 168 -28.24 12.00 13.70
N TYR A 169 -28.10 12.40 14.95
CA TYR A 169 -29.07 12.33 16.03
C TYR A 169 -30.41 13.04 15.76
N GLN A 170 -30.49 14.01 14.87
CA GLN A 170 -31.71 14.87 14.76
C GLN A 170 -32.97 14.13 14.32
N ASP A 171 -32.90 12.89 13.83
CA ASP A 171 -34.05 12.14 13.29
C ASP A 171 -34.22 10.70 13.82
N TYR A 172 -33.31 10.16 14.67
CA TYR A 172 -33.35 8.75 15.06
C TYR A 172 -33.39 8.54 16.57
N SER A 173 -34.49 7.90 17.05
CA SER A 173 -34.63 7.48 18.44
C SER A 173 -33.78 6.27 18.81
N SER A 174 -33.23 5.56 17.84
CA SER A 174 -32.15 4.59 17.99
C SER A 174 -31.38 4.50 16.66
N TYR A 175 -30.14 4.94 16.67
CA TYR A 175 -29.28 5.04 15.48
C TYR A 175 -29.00 3.67 14.83
N LEU A 176 -28.82 2.63 15.64
CA LEU A 176 -28.58 1.27 15.20
C LEU A 176 -29.78 0.33 15.39
N ASP A 177 -31.00 0.85 15.59
CA ASP A 177 -32.18 0.04 15.81
C ASP A 177 -32.45 -0.90 14.62
N TYR A 178 -32.28 -2.17 14.92
CA TYR A 178 -32.43 -3.29 14.01
C TYR A 178 -33.92 -3.52 13.74
N GLY A 179 -34.44 -3.02 12.71
CA GLY A 179 -35.82 -3.25 12.29
C GLY A 179 -36.43 -2.11 11.52
N LYS A 180 -35.77 -0.97 11.46
CA LYS A 180 -36.30 0.20 10.77
C LYS A 180 -35.73 0.48 9.41
N SER A 181 -34.55 -0.08 9.04
CA SER A 181 -33.96 0.06 7.71
C SER A 181 -32.81 -0.89 7.52
N ASP A 182 -32.47 -1.09 6.28
CA ASP A 182 -31.36 -1.86 5.78
C ASP A 182 -30.02 -1.14 6.14
N ILE A 183 -29.55 -1.35 7.39
CA ILE A 183 -28.44 -0.61 8.01
C ILE A 183 -27.15 -0.69 7.18
N TYR A 184 -26.91 -1.82 6.51
CA TYR A 184 -25.73 -2.03 5.66
C TYR A 184 -25.81 -1.35 4.29
N ARG A 185 -26.97 -0.83 3.90
CA ARG A 185 -27.19 0.01 2.70
C ARG A 185 -27.37 1.47 3.03
N ASN A 186 -27.39 1.78 4.32
CA ASN A 186 -27.54 3.14 4.79
C ASN A 186 -26.20 3.86 4.75
N ASP A 187 -26.13 5.02 4.11
CA ASP A 187 -24.91 5.83 4.02
C ASP A 187 -24.56 6.57 5.33
N TYR A 188 -25.33 6.38 6.39
CA TYR A 188 -25.15 7.06 7.69
C TYR A 188 -24.55 6.18 8.77
N ALA A 189 -24.70 4.86 8.69
CA ALA A 189 -24.24 3.94 9.73
C ALA A 189 -22.92 3.27 9.36
N GLY A 190 -21.94 3.31 10.26
CA GLY A 190 -20.70 2.57 10.14
C GLY A 190 -20.89 1.07 10.36
N TRP A 191 -20.30 0.26 9.51
CA TRP A 191 -20.47 -1.19 9.57
C TRP A 191 -19.88 -1.81 10.84
N LEU A 192 -18.73 -1.33 11.28
CA LEU A 192 -18.04 -1.88 12.46
C LEU A 192 -18.90 -1.71 13.73
N GLY A 193 -19.45 -0.51 13.96
CA GLY A 193 -20.35 -0.25 15.07
C GLY A 193 -21.67 -1.01 14.96
N SER A 194 -22.23 -1.11 13.73
CA SER A 194 -23.47 -1.85 13.47
C SER A 194 -23.34 -3.34 13.76
N MET A 195 -22.23 -3.95 13.32
CA MET A 195 -21.93 -5.36 13.58
C MET A 195 -21.70 -5.62 15.07
N GLY A 196 -20.98 -4.73 15.75
CA GLY A 196 -20.77 -4.80 17.20
C GLY A 196 -22.07 -4.76 17.99
N PHE A 197 -23.02 -3.89 17.61
CA PHE A 197 -24.32 -3.81 18.25
C PHE A 197 -25.18 -5.05 17.99
N GLN A 198 -25.25 -5.50 16.75
CA GLN A 198 -26.05 -6.68 16.37
C GLN A 198 -25.52 -7.98 16.96
N SER A 199 -24.22 -8.05 17.23
CA SER A 199 -23.56 -9.24 17.82
C SER A 199 -23.61 -9.27 19.35
N GLY A 200 -24.20 -8.26 20.02
CA GLY A 200 -24.27 -8.15 21.46
C GLY A 200 -22.97 -7.66 22.11
N LEU A 201 -21.98 -7.21 21.33
CA LEU A 201 -20.75 -6.60 21.86
C LEU A 201 -20.94 -5.17 22.32
N LEU A 202 -22.03 -4.51 21.90
CA LEU A 202 -22.40 -3.15 22.30
C LEU A 202 -23.80 -3.13 22.89
N PHE A 203 -23.95 -2.32 23.94
CA PHE A 203 -25.25 -2.03 24.57
C PHE A 203 -25.57 -0.55 24.45
N GLU A 204 -26.81 -0.22 24.20
CA GLU A 204 -27.26 1.17 24.20
C GLU A 204 -27.41 1.65 25.65
N ASP A 205 -26.81 2.80 25.98
CA ASP A 205 -27.03 3.47 27.26
C ASP A 205 -28.32 4.27 27.21
N THR A 206 -29.36 3.74 27.84
CA THR A 206 -30.68 4.38 27.93
C THR A 206 -30.83 5.28 29.16
N GLU A 207 -29.84 5.36 30.05
CA GLU A 207 -29.91 6.13 31.29
C GLU A 207 -29.48 7.59 31.13
N THR A 208 -28.68 7.88 30.13
CA THR A 208 -28.25 9.25 29.80
C THR A 208 -29.25 9.90 28.85
N GLU A 209 -30.12 10.80 29.36
CA GLU A 209 -31.17 11.49 28.58
C GLU A 209 -30.69 12.33 27.37
N ALA A 210 -29.39 12.41 27.14
CA ALA A 210 -28.85 13.37 26.18
C ALA A 210 -28.52 12.82 24.80
N TYR A 211 -28.04 11.57 24.66
CA TYR A 211 -27.55 11.00 23.39
C TYR A 211 -27.54 9.47 23.42
N ASN A 212 -27.77 8.81 22.29
CA ASN A 212 -27.55 7.38 22.13
C ASN A 212 -26.07 7.08 22.26
N THR A 213 -25.64 6.66 23.43
CA THR A 213 -24.24 6.24 23.70
C THR A 213 -24.18 4.72 23.70
N TYR A 214 -23.16 4.17 23.09
CA TYR A 214 -22.97 2.72 23.04
C TYR A 214 -21.84 2.31 23.97
N ILE A 215 -22.13 1.37 24.89
CA ILE A 215 -21.22 0.86 25.89
C ILE A 215 -20.61 -0.44 25.37
N PRO A 216 -19.28 -0.57 25.33
CA PRO A 216 -18.62 -1.81 24.90
C PRO A 216 -18.70 -2.90 25.99
N TYR A 217 -18.96 -4.14 25.59
CA TYR A 217 -18.85 -5.32 26.43
C TYR A 217 -17.42 -5.85 26.42
N ILE A 218 -16.68 -5.66 27.50
CA ILE A 218 -15.29 -6.08 27.67
C ILE A 218 -15.13 -6.70 29.06
N PRO A 219 -15.41 -8.02 29.21
CA PRO A 219 -15.51 -8.64 30.54
C PRO A 219 -14.14 -8.84 31.22
N SER A 220 -13.06 -8.96 30.45
CA SER A 220 -11.71 -9.17 30.98
C SER A 220 -10.63 -8.65 30.00
N GLU A 221 -9.36 -8.80 30.38
CA GLU A 221 -8.25 -8.55 29.45
C GLU A 221 -8.31 -9.54 28.27
N ALA A 222 -8.27 -9.02 27.06
CA ALA A 222 -8.38 -9.79 25.83
C ALA A 222 -7.04 -10.43 25.45
N ASP A 223 -7.07 -11.74 25.11
CA ASP A 223 -6.00 -12.41 24.35
C ASP A 223 -6.40 -12.37 22.87
N ALA A 224 -5.68 -11.57 22.09
CA ALA A 224 -6.03 -11.29 20.71
C ALA A 224 -5.16 -12.07 19.73
N LEU A 225 -5.77 -12.46 18.59
CA LEU A 225 -5.06 -12.99 17.44
C LEU A 225 -5.45 -12.21 16.18
N PHE A 226 -4.47 -11.81 15.41
CA PHE A 226 -4.65 -11.19 14.09
C PHE A 226 -3.92 -12.00 13.02
N LEU A 227 -4.60 -12.24 11.91
CA LEU A 227 -4.06 -12.84 10.70
C LEU A 227 -4.41 -12.00 9.51
N SER A 228 -3.46 -11.74 8.61
CA SER A 228 -3.78 -11.11 7.33
C SER A 228 -3.11 -11.80 6.15
N ARG A 229 -3.77 -11.71 4.99
CA ARG A 229 -3.31 -12.23 3.71
C ARG A 229 -3.56 -11.20 2.62
N GLU A 230 -2.49 -10.62 2.12
CA GLU A 230 -2.55 -9.66 1.02
C GLU A 230 -2.15 -10.31 -0.31
N ARG A 231 -2.80 -9.93 -1.40
CA ARG A 231 -2.63 -10.48 -2.75
C ARG A 231 -2.75 -9.39 -3.80
N GLY A 232 -2.22 -9.72 -5.00
CA GLY A 232 -2.35 -8.86 -6.16
C GLY A 232 -1.13 -8.02 -6.47
N GLY A 233 -1.33 -6.93 -7.18
CA GLY A 233 -0.26 -6.03 -7.59
C GLY A 233 -0.75 -4.82 -8.36
N VAL A 234 0.19 -3.96 -8.70
CA VAL A 234 0.01 -2.89 -9.69
C VAL A 234 0.85 -3.23 -10.90
N ASP A 235 0.21 -3.38 -12.04
CA ASP A 235 0.84 -3.62 -13.34
C ASP A 235 0.91 -2.28 -14.10
N GLU A 236 2.08 -1.97 -14.68
CA GLU A 236 2.34 -0.73 -15.41
C GLU A 236 2.71 -1.04 -16.86
N TYR A 237 2.10 -0.30 -17.78
CA TYR A 237 2.27 -0.38 -19.23
C TYR A 237 2.72 0.97 -19.75
N ASP A 238 3.97 1.06 -20.21
CA ASP A 238 4.58 2.29 -20.66
C ASP A 238 4.73 2.33 -22.18
N PHE A 239 4.28 3.44 -22.79
CA PHE A 239 4.49 3.78 -24.19
C PHE A 239 5.42 4.98 -24.29
N ASN A 240 6.59 4.78 -24.85
CA ASN A 240 7.65 5.78 -24.88
C ASN A 240 8.04 6.19 -26.29
N VAL A 241 8.31 7.50 -26.45
CA VAL A 241 9.03 8.05 -27.61
C VAL A 241 10.22 8.84 -27.08
N SER A 242 11.41 8.53 -27.58
CA SER A 242 12.65 9.18 -27.16
C SER A 242 13.51 9.62 -28.32
N PHE A 243 14.24 10.69 -28.11
CA PHE A 243 15.06 11.37 -29.11
C PHE A 243 16.50 11.43 -28.66
N ASN A 244 17.42 11.20 -29.60
CA ASN A 244 18.84 11.41 -29.44
C ASN A 244 19.30 12.56 -30.31
N VAL A 245 19.76 13.62 -29.67
CA VAL A 245 20.24 14.85 -30.34
C VAL A 245 21.76 14.96 -30.14
N ASN A 246 22.52 14.86 -31.22
CA ASN A 246 23.98 14.96 -31.27
C ASN A 246 24.76 14.02 -30.34
N ASP A 247 24.12 12.89 -29.91
CA ASP A 247 24.71 11.99 -28.91
C ASP A 247 25.08 12.65 -27.58
N ARG A 248 24.52 13.83 -27.35
CA ARG A 248 24.78 14.70 -26.20
C ARG A 248 23.54 14.98 -25.38
N PHE A 249 22.40 15.17 -26.05
CA PHE A 249 21.09 15.43 -25.44
C PHE A 249 20.12 14.32 -25.81
N TYR A 250 19.42 13.82 -24.80
CA TYR A 250 18.40 12.80 -24.95
C TYR A 250 17.13 13.31 -24.27
N PHE A 251 16.00 13.14 -24.92
CA PHE A 251 14.69 13.51 -24.41
C PHE A 251 13.76 12.31 -24.55
N GLY A 252 12.84 12.18 -23.62
CA GLY A 252 11.85 11.11 -23.66
C GLY A 252 10.52 11.56 -23.08
N VAL A 253 9.45 11.03 -23.67
CA VAL A 253 8.07 11.19 -23.22
C VAL A 253 7.49 9.81 -23.10
N THR A 254 6.84 9.51 -21.98
CA THR A 254 6.14 8.25 -21.73
C THR A 254 4.72 8.53 -21.30
N LEU A 255 3.77 7.81 -21.89
CA LEU A 255 2.42 7.66 -21.38
C LEU A 255 2.38 6.33 -20.61
N GLY A 256 2.12 6.39 -19.31
CA GLY A 256 1.93 5.23 -18.46
C GLY A 256 0.45 4.90 -18.27
N ALA A 257 0.12 3.62 -18.31
CA ALA A 257 -1.19 3.10 -17.96
C ALA A 257 -1.02 2.04 -16.86
N TYR A 258 -1.88 2.09 -15.86
CA TYR A 258 -1.78 1.24 -14.67
C TYR A 258 -3.03 0.39 -14.52
N ALA A 259 -2.84 -0.86 -14.09
CA ALA A 259 -3.90 -1.74 -13.65
C ALA A 259 -3.64 -2.13 -12.20
N VAL A 260 -4.61 -1.86 -11.34
CA VAL A 260 -4.58 -2.19 -9.91
C VAL A 260 -5.50 -3.37 -9.65
N ASP A 261 -5.00 -4.37 -8.93
CA ASP A 261 -5.80 -5.43 -8.31
C ASP A 261 -5.14 -5.76 -6.97
N TYR A 262 -5.73 -5.29 -5.90
CA TYR A 262 -5.32 -5.51 -4.52
C TYR A 262 -6.43 -6.20 -3.76
N SER A 263 -6.14 -7.24 -3.03
CA SER A 263 -7.08 -7.86 -2.10
C SER A 263 -6.41 -8.16 -0.78
N LYS A 264 -7.14 -7.92 0.30
CA LYS A 264 -6.77 -8.22 1.67
C LYS A 264 -7.89 -9.01 2.33
N TYR A 265 -7.52 -10.08 2.97
CA TYR A 265 -8.34 -10.80 3.93
C TYR A 265 -7.67 -10.65 5.29
N SER A 266 -8.40 -10.24 6.30
CA SER A 266 -7.98 -10.22 7.69
C SER A 266 -8.96 -11.00 8.56
N PHE A 267 -8.41 -11.63 9.58
CA PHE A 267 -9.11 -12.29 10.66
C PHE A 267 -8.57 -11.70 11.95
N TYR A 268 -9.44 -11.22 12.78
CA TYR A 268 -9.13 -10.71 14.12
C TYR A 268 -10.05 -11.36 15.13
N ASP A 269 -9.52 -11.83 16.26
CA ASP A 269 -10.32 -12.29 17.37
C ASP A 269 -9.83 -11.72 18.71
N GLU A 270 -10.74 -11.69 19.68
CA GLU A 270 -10.47 -11.43 21.09
C GLU A 270 -11.15 -12.52 21.91
N ASN A 271 -10.35 -13.17 22.74
CA ASN A 271 -10.81 -14.18 23.68
C ASN A 271 -10.69 -13.66 25.10
N TYR A 272 -11.79 -13.73 25.83
CA TYR A 272 -11.91 -13.29 27.20
C TYR A 272 -12.01 -14.50 28.14
N GLN A 273 -11.25 -14.46 29.22
CA GLN A 273 -11.32 -15.48 30.25
C GLN A 273 -11.64 -14.82 31.59
N TYR A 274 -12.77 -15.16 32.15
CA TYR A 274 -13.14 -14.66 33.46
C TYR A 274 -13.65 -15.79 34.37
N THR A 275 -13.51 -15.55 35.66
CA THR A 275 -13.98 -16.48 36.68
C THR A 275 -15.24 -15.92 37.31
N TRP A 276 -16.34 -16.63 37.16
CA TRP A 276 -17.62 -16.26 37.75
C TRP A 276 -17.62 -16.39 39.27
N GLU A 277 -18.66 -15.85 39.94
CA GLU A 277 -18.83 -15.94 41.40
C GLU A 277 -18.94 -17.38 41.90
N ASP A 278 -19.34 -18.34 41.10
CA ASP A 278 -19.40 -19.78 41.40
C ASP A 278 -18.02 -20.45 41.31
N GLY A 279 -16.97 -19.72 40.96
CA GLY A 279 -15.60 -20.24 40.82
C GLY A 279 -15.33 -20.98 39.51
N LYS A 280 -16.28 -21.02 38.58
CA LYS A 280 -16.07 -21.58 37.25
C LYS A 280 -15.42 -20.56 36.31
N GLN A 281 -14.59 -21.06 35.41
CA GLN A 281 -14.01 -20.29 34.33
C GLN A 281 -14.92 -20.38 33.09
N TYR A 282 -15.12 -19.27 32.48
CA TYR A 282 -15.87 -19.13 31.22
C TYR A 282 -14.96 -18.52 30.17
N GLU A 283 -15.15 -18.97 28.95
CA GLU A 283 -14.50 -18.42 27.74
C GLU A 283 -15.58 -17.73 26.91
N GLU A 284 -15.36 -16.48 26.62
CA GLU A 284 -16.17 -15.67 25.75
C GLU A 284 -15.28 -15.05 24.69
N GLY A 285 -15.88 -14.49 23.66
CA GLY A 285 -15.10 -13.78 22.67
C GLY A 285 -15.86 -13.49 21.39
N TYR A 286 -15.13 -12.93 20.47
CA TYR A 286 -15.65 -12.71 19.13
C TYR A 286 -14.52 -12.82 18.11
N SER A 287 -14.93 -13.04 16.85
CA SER A 287 -14.04 -12.95 15.71
C SER A 287 -14.64 -12.06 14.63
N LEU A 288 -13.79 -11.27 13.97
CA LEU A 288 -14.14 -10.42 12.84
C LEU A 288 -13.28 -10.81 11.64
N GLU A 289 -13.94 -11.28 10.59
CA GLU A 289 -13.34 -11.46 9.26
C GLU A 289 -13.67 -10.26 8.39
N SER A 290 -12.65 -9.67 7.77
CA SER A 290 -12.84 -8.58 6.80
C SER A 290 -12.21 -8.95 5.47
N PHE A 291 -12.95 -8.73 4.41
CA PHE A 291 -12.49 -8.88 3.04
C PHE A 291 -12.56 -7.54 2.33
N ASN A 292 -11.43 -7.11 1.76
CA ASN A 292 -11.32 -5.87 1.01
C ASN A 292 -10.63 -6.13 -0.33
N ARG A 293 -11.15 -5.53 -1.39
CA ARG A 293 -10.51 -5.51 -2.71
C ARG A 293 -10.54 -4.12 -3.30
N ILE A 294 -9.42 -3.68 -3.86
CA ILE A 294 -9.33 -2.44 -4.62
C ILE A 294 -8.86 -2.79 -6.02
N HIS A 295 -9.66 -2.43 -7.03
CA HIS A 295 -9.30 -2.68 -8.41
C HIS A 295 -9.66 -1.51 -9.30
N GLY A 296 -8.95 -1.38 -10.41
CA GLY A 296 -9.20 -0.32 -11.37
C GLY A 296 -7.98 0.01 -12.21
N ALA A 297 -7.99 1.21 -12.78
CA ALA A 297 -6.97 1.65 -13.72
C ALA A 297 -6.54 3.10 -13.47
N GLY A 298 -5.32 3.43 -13.90
CA GLY A 298 -4.77 4.78 -13.81
C GLY A 298 -3.93 5.14 -15.01
N ILE A 299 -3.64 6.43 -15.17
CA ILE A 299 -2.78 6.96 -16.23
C ILE A 299 -1.87 8.06 -15.68
N ASP A 300 -0.67 8.17 -16.23
CA ASP A 300 0.26 9.28 -16.00
C ASP A 300 1.02 9.69 -17.26
N LEU A 301 1.70 10.81 -17.15
CA LEU A 301 2.64 11.33 -18.17
C LEU A 301 4.01 11.52 -17.51
N LYS A 302 5.06 10.98 -18.15
CA LYS A 302 6.44 11.09 -17.69
C LYS A 302 7.28 11.82 -18.74
N LEU A 303 8.07 12.79 -18.30
CA LEU A 303 9.00 13.53 -19.11
C LEU A 303 10.41 13.31 -18.60
N GLY A 304 11.37 13.13 -19.50
CA GLY A 304 12.76 12.92 -19.14
C GLY A 304 13.74 13.61 -20.06
N ALA A 305 14.87 13.99 -19.49
CA ALA A 305 16.03 14.51 -20.21
C ALA A 305 17.31 13.92 -19.65
N ILE A 306 18.28 13.62 -20.53
CA ILE A 306 19.65 13.27 -20.17
C ILE A 306 20.58 14.14 -21.02
N PHE A 307 21.59 14.72 -20.41
CA PHE A 307 22.58 15.51 -21.13
C PHE A 307 24.00 15.26 -20.62
N ARG A 308 24.96 15.50 -21.49
CA ARG A 308 26.40 15.44 -21.19
C ARG A 308 26.90 16.89 -21.06
N PRO A 309 27.11 17.40 -19.82
CA PRO A 309 27.45 18.80 -19.60
C PRO A 309 28.84 19.15 -20.16
N ILE A 310 29.77 18.23 -20.11
CA ILE A 310 31.16 18.40 -20.55
C ILE A 310 31.40 17.50 -21.77
N GLU A 311 31.86 18.07 -22.88
CA GLU A 311 31.91 17.42 -24.19
C GLU A 311 32.79 16.15 -24.18
N ASP A 312 33.95 16.22 -23.58
CA ASP A 312 34.92 15.11 -23.51
C ASP A 312 34.77 14.23 -22.25
N SER A 313 33.81 14.55 -21.39
CA SER A 313 33.53 13.77 -20.17
C SER A 313 32.46 12.73 -20.41
N PRO A 314 32.61 11.52 -19.86
CA PRO A 314 31.57 10.51 -19.85
C PRO A 314 30.41 10.81 -18.86
N LEU A 315 30.51 11.92 -18.09
CA LEU A 315 29.49 12.35 -17.15
C LEU A 315 28.17 12.64 -17.85
N ARG A 316 27.11 12.11 -17.31
CA ARG A 316 25.71 12.36 -17.72
C ARG A 316 24.91 12.84 -16.53
N VAL A 317 24.05 13.79 -16.77
CA VAL A 317 23.06 14.28 -15.81
C VAL A 317 21.68 13.98 -16.39
N GLY A 318 20.84 13.35 -15.58
CA GLY A 318 19.45 13.04 -15.94
C GLY A 318 18.49 13.82 -15.05
N LEU A 319 17.41 14.27 -15.64
CA LEU A 319 16.28 14.91 -14.97
C LEU A 319 14.99 14.24 -15.47
N ALA A 320 14.08 13.95 -14.56
CA ALA A 320 12.74 13.50 -14.93
C ALA A 320 11.68 14.09 -14.01
N ILE A 321 10.51 14.25 -14.58
CA ILE A 321 9.30 14.65 -13.87
C ILE A 321 8.15 13.77 -14.33
N HIS A 322 7.40 13.22 -13.36
CA HIS A 322 6.19 12.46 -13.64
C HIS A 322 4.99 13.21 -13.07
N SER A 323 3.93 13.27 -13.86
CA SER A 323 2.66 13.77 -13.35
C SER A 323 2.11 12.84 -12.27
N PRO A 324 1.16 13.27 -11.46
CA PRO A 324 0.33 12.37 -10.69
C PRO A 324 -0.23 11.26 -11.55
N VAL A 325 -0.37 10.05 -10.97
CA VAL A 325 -1.21 9.01 -11.55
C VAL A 325 -2.64 9.32 -11.16
N TYR A 326 -3.51 9.42 -12.15
CA TYR A 326 -4.95 9.60 -11.95
C TYR A 326 -5.63 8.24 -12.05
N TYR A 327 -6.00 7.69 -10.89
CA TYR A 327 -6.66 6.40 -10.77
C TYR A 327 -8.17 6.54 -10.68
N LYS A 328 -8.89 5.61 -11.34
CA LYS A 328 -10.32 5.31 -11.12
C LYS A 328 -10.39 3.92 -10.52
N LEU A 329 -10.88 3.85 -9.30
CA LEU A 329 -10.81 2.65 -8.47
C LEU A 329 -12.19 2.30 -7.90
N THR A 330 -12.42 1.00 -7.73
CA THR A 330 -13.55 0.45 -6.99
C THR A 330 -13.03 -0.25 -5.76
N TYR A 331 -13.58 0.09 -4.61
CA TYR A 331 -13.37 -0.59 -3.34
C TYR A 331 -14.53 -1.54 -3.10
N THR A 332 -14.26 -2.84 -3.00
CA THR A 332 -15.22 -3.89 -2.69
C THR A 332 -14.95 -4.39 -1.27
N THR A 333 -15.98 -4.50 -0.43
CA THR A 333 -15.81 -4.97 0.96
C THR A 333 -16.96 -5.87 1.39
N GLY A 334 -16.63 -6.78 2.32
CA GLY A 334 -17.55 -7.64 3.04
C GLY A 334 -16.95 -8.04 4.38
N ALA A 335 -17.79 -8.34 5.37
CA ALA A 335 -17.35 -8.72 6.70
C ALA A 335 -18.27 -9.76 7.32
N LEU A 336 -17.68 -10.59 8.18
CA LEU A 336 -18.35 -11.58 9.02
C LEU A 336 -17.89 -11.40 10.45
N LEU A 337 -18.80 -11.15 11.38
CA LEU A 337 -18.54 -11.11 12.82
C LEU A 337 -19.29 -12.24 13.48
N SER A 338 -18.60 -13.02 14.30
CA SER A 338 -19.18 -14.07 15.13
C SER A 338 -18.81 -13.83 16.59
N SER A 339 -19.79 -13.87 17.49
CA SER A 339 -19.61 -13.70 18.92
C SER A 339 -20.20 -14.88 19.71
N ASP A 340 -19.52 -15.24 20.78
CA ASP A 340 -19.96 -16.18 21.81
C ASP A 340 -19.90 -15.45 23.15
N LEU A 341 -21.06 -15.02 23.66
CA LEU A 341 -21.17 -14.15 24.83
C LEU A 341 -22.20 -14.66 25.83
N PHE A 342 -21.95 -14.51 27.12
CA PHE A 342 -22.97 -14.70 28.15
C PHE A 342 -23.84 -13.43 28.25
N LEU A 343 -25.03 -13.52 27.71
CA LEU A 343 -25.96 -12.39 27.67
C LEU A 343 -27.16 -12.65 28.60
N PRO A 344 -27.77 -11.59 29.22
CA PRO A 344 -28.93 -11.73 30.05
C PRO A 344 -30.12 -12.26 29.23
N ALA A 345 -30.74 -13.34 29.73
CA ALA A 345 -32.01 -13.85 29.22
C ALA A 345 -33.20 -13.10 29.84
N GLU A 346 -34.40 -13.26 29.27
CA GLU A 346 -35.65 -12.62 29.76
C GLU A 346 -35.98 -12.95 31.23
N ASP A 347 -35.56 -14.11 31.73
CA ASP A 347 -35.76 -14.55 33.11
C ASP A 347 -34.68 -14.06 34.09
N GLY A 348 -33.72 -13.25 33.61
CA GLY A 348 -32.60 -12.74 34.39
C GLY A 348 -31.45 -13.73 34.60
N SER A 349 -31.50 -14.92 33.97
CA SER A 349 -30.36 -15.81 33.88
C SER A 349 -29.38 -15.35 32.79
N GLU A 350 -28.11 -15.73 32.88
CA GLU A 350 -27.16 -15.52 31.80
C GLU A 350 -27.01 -16.81 31.00
N VAL A 351 -27.08 -16.65 29.68
CA VAL A 351 -27.04 -17.76 28.73
C VAL A 351 -25.97 -17.49 27.68
N MET A 352 -25.15 -18.49 27.39
CA MET A 352 -24.22 -18.46 26.27
C MET A 352 -25.01 -18.28 24.98
N THR A 353 -24.81 -17.15 24.34
CA THR A 353 -25.49 -16.76 23.10
C THR A 353 -24.45 -16.70 21.98
N HIS A 354 -24.70 -17.45 20.92
CA HIS A 354 -23.92 -17.39 19.69
C HIS A 354 -24.64 -16.51 18.67
N THR A 355 -23.96 -15.48 18.20
CA THR A 355 -24.50 -14.57 17.19
C THR A 355 -23.54 -14.44 16.02
N THR A 356 -24.07 -14.47 14.81
CA THR A 356 -23.30 -14.24 13.57
C THR A 356 -23.94 -13.14 12.75
N VAL A 357 -23.14 -12.14 12.38
CA VAL A 357 -23.53 -11.02 11.52
C VAL A 357 -22.70 -11.08 10.26
N ASP A 358 -23.34 -11.28 9.11
CA ASP A 358 -22.71 -11.45 7.81
C ASP A 358 -23.23 -10.41 6.83
N THR A 359 -22.41 -9.43 6.48
CA THR A 359 -22.78 -8.35 5.57
C THR A 359 -23.17 -8.86 4.18
N TYR A 360 -22.57 -9.98 3.72
CA TYR A 360 -22.93 -10.58 2.44
C TYR A 360 -24.38 -11.07 2.43
N SER A 361 -24.81 -11.72 3.51
CA SER A 361 -26.21 -12.17 3.69
C SER A 361 -27.15 -10.97 3.82
N GLU A 362 -26.80 -9.96 4.60
CA GLU A 362 -27.58 -8.75 4.80
C GLU A 362 -27.78 -7.94 3.49
N LEU A 363 -26.80 -7.97 2.61
CA LEU A 363 -26.87 -7.33 1.30
C LEU A 363 -27.52 -8.17 0.21
N GLY A 364 -28.08 -9.34 0.59
CA GLY A 364 -28.78 -10.23 -0.34
C GLY A 364 -27.85 -11.01 -1.28
N GLY A 365 -26.71 -11.45 -0.76
CA GLY A 365 -25.77 -12.32 -1.47
C GLY A 365 -24.79 -11.58 -2.37
N ARG A 366 -24.32 -10.40 -1.95
CA ARG A 366 -23.30 -9.62 -2.67
C ARG A 366 -22.43 -8.80 -1.70
N ASP A 367 -21.22 -8.50 -2.11
CA ASP A 367 -20.36 -7.53 -1.43
C ASP A 367 -20.81 -6.09 -1.76
N MET A 368 -20.30 -5.12 -0.99
CA MET A 368 -20.55 -3.70 -1.22
C MET A 368 -19.41 -3.10 -2.03
N ASP A 369 -19.76 -2.38 -3.09
CA ASP A 369 -18.84 -1.63 -3.93
C ASP A 369 -18.95 -0.12 -3.67
N ARG A 370 -17.80 0.56 -3.66
CA ARG A 370 -17.70 2.03 -3.65
C ARG A 370 -16.62 2.47 -4.63
N ASP A 371 -17.03 3.31 -5.58
CA ASP A 371 -16.10 3.91 -6.53
C ASP A 371 -15.46 5.16 -5.94
N PHE A 372 -14.19 5.41 -6.25
CA PHE A 372 -13.47 6.63 -5.92
C PHE A 372 -12.37 6.92 -6.93
N GLU A 373 -11.89 8.15 -6.94
CA GLU A 373 -10.72 8.52 -7.74
C GLU A 373 -9.57 8.93 -6.82
N LEU A 374 -8.35 8.50 -7.16
CA LEU A 374 -7.13 8.79 -6.40
C LEU A 374 -6.12 9.50 -7.29
N GLN A 375 -5.65 10.65 -6.83
CA GLN A 375 -4.53 11.37 -7.43
C GLN A 375 -3.28 11.19 -6.56
N THR A 376 -2.22 10.59 -7.13
CA THR A 376 -0.92 10.42 -6.44
C THR A 376 -0.09 11.71 -6.50
N PRO A 377 1.07 11.79 -5.81
CA PRO A 377 1.95 12.94 -5.89
C PRO A 377 2.61 13.13 -7.26
N TRP A 378 3.14 14.33 -7.49
CA TRP A 378 4.18 14.56 -8.49
C TRP A 378 5.48 13.87 -8.07
N LEU A 379 6.21 13.30 -9.05
CA LEU A 379 7.52 12.72 -8.83
C LEU A 379 8.59 13.55 -9.54
N PHE A 380 9.64 13.88 -8.80
CA PHE A 380 10.83 14.60 -9.30
C PHE A 380 12.06 13.71 -9.15
N ASN A 381 12.82 13.56 -10.23
CA ASN A 381 14.00 12.70 -10.25
C ASN A 381 15.20 13.45 -10.82
N VAL A 382 16.34 13.32 -10.12
CA VAL A 382 17.64 13.80 -10.56
C VAL A 382 18.63 12.66 -10.50
N SER A 383 19.38 12.44 -11.56
CA SER A 383 20.32 11.32 -11.67
C SER A 383 21.68 11.73 -12.25
N LEU A 384 22.71 11.00 -11.85
CA LEU A 384 24.07 11.13 -12.32
C LEU A 384 24.56 9.78 -12.85
N GLY A 385 25.20 9.79 -14.02
CA GLY A 385 25.81 8.61 -14.60
C GLY A 385 27.24 8.90 -15.02
N TYR A 386 28.17 8.01 -14.69
CA TYR A 386 29.56 8.13 -15.07
C TYR A 386 30.10 6.80 -15.58
N THR A 387 30.84 6.83 -16.71
CA THR A 387 31.46 5.62 -17.26
C THR A 387 32.96 5.77 -17.34
N VAL A 388 33.72 4.75 -16.87
CA VAL A 388 35.17 4.69 -16.97
C VAL A 388 35.52 3.70 -18.08
N GLY A 389 35.86 4.24 -19.24
CA GLY A 389 36.06 3.44 -20.44
C GLY A 389 34.84 2.60 -20.78
N SER A 390 35.05 1.34 -21.15
CA SER A 390 34.01 0.35 -21.42
C SER A 390 33.76 -0.61 -20.25
N SER A 391 34.54 -0.48 -19.16
CA SER A 391 34.62 -1.50 -18.10
C SER A 391 33.77 -1.17 -16.87
N LEU A 392 33.59 0.10 -16.53
CA LEU A 392 32.85 0.49 -15.31
C LEU A 392 31.80 1.54 -15.63
N ALA A 393 30.60 1.33 -15.11
CA ALA A 393 29.53 2.33 -15.10
C ALA A 393 29.04 2.54 -13.65
N LEU A 394 28.90 3.80 -13.26
CA LEU A 394 28.41 4.22 -11.95
C LEU A 394 27.16 5.05 -12.13
N GLY A 395 26.15 4.80 -11.32
CA GLY A 395 24.89 5.54 -11.27
C GLY A 395 24.58 5.99 -9.86
N ALA A 396 24.06 7.22 -9.74
CA ALA A 396 23.46 7.74 -8.52
C ALA A 396 22.15 8.46 -8.88
N GLU A 397 21.14 8.33 -8.04
CA GLU A 397 19.81 8.86 -8.32
C GLU A 397 19.13 9.31 -7.02
N TYR A 398 18.44 10.44 -7.09
CA TYR A 398 17.59 10.97 -6.05
C TYR A 398 16.21 11.24 -6.61
N GLU A 399 15.19 10.79 -5.89
CA GLU A 399 13.78 10.94 -6.24
C GLU A 399 13.01 11.48 -5.05
N TYR A 400 12.07 12.35 -5.30
CA TYR A 400 11.22 12.97 -4.30
C TYR A 400 9.74 12.95 -4.73
N GLU A 401 8.88 12.51 -3.81
CA GLU A 401 7.42 12.50 -3.92
C GLU A 401 6.82 13.01 -2.61
N ASP A 402 5.91 13.96 -2.66
CA ASP A 402 5.21 14.43 -1.46
C ASP A 402 3.88 13.71 -1.28
N TYR A 403 3.90 12.62 -0.50
CA TYR A 403 2.71 11.80 -0.27
C TYR A 403 1.60 12.55 0.47
N SER A 404 1.90 13.62 1.24
CA SER A 404 0.89 14.45 1.87
C SER A 404 0.03 15.24 0.87
N SER A 405 0.46 15.32 -0.39
CA SER A 405 -0.27 15.97 -1.48
C SER A 405 -1.26 15.06 -2.22
N MET A 406 -1.44 13.80 -1.79
CA MET A 406 -2.45 12.90 -2.35
C MET A 406 -3.85 13.45 -2.17
N LYS A 407 -4.72 13.19 -3.15
CA LYS A 407 -6.10 13.65 -3.14
C LYS A 407 -7.04 12.54 -3.54
N PHE A 408 -8.19 12.52 -2.88
CA PHE A 408 -9.30 11.64 -3.19
C PHE A 408 -10.46 12.46 -3.74
N TYR A 409 -11.16 11.90 -4.75
CA TYR A 409 -12.28 12.56 -5.39
C TYR A 409 -13.48 11.63 -5.50
N TYR A 410 -14.67 12.21 -5.48
CA TYR A 410 -15.89 11.48 -5.81
C TYR A 410 -15.91 11.10 -7.29
N PRO A 411 -16.45 9.91 -7.65
CA PRO A 411 -16.38 9.36 -9.00
C PRO A 411 -16.95 10.31 -10.05
N GLY A 412 -16.16 10.61 -11.10
CA GLY A 412 -16.57 11.48 -12.19
C GLY A 412 -16.79 12.94 -11.80
N SER A 413 -16.34 13.35 -10.63
CA SER A 413 -16.47 14.69 -10.07
C SER A 413 -15.08 15.33 -9.88
N SER A 414 -15.03 16.66 -9.82
CA SER A 414 -13.86 17.40 -9.34
C SER A 414 -13.96 17.73 -7.84
N GLU A 415 -14.97 17.24 -7.17
CA GLU A 415 -15.20 17.43 -5.73
C GLU A 415 -14.28 16.50 -4.93
N GLU A 416 -13.49 17.09 -4.04
CA GLU A 416 -12.58 16.34 -3.18
C GLU A 416 -13.35 15.64 -2.04
N MET A 417 -12.98 14.40 -1.74
CA MET A 417 -13.38 13.69 -0.54
C MET A 417 -12.58 14.29 0.64
N ALA A 418 -13.20 15.21 1.35
CA ALA A 418 -12.51 16.08 2.31
C ALA A 418 -11.88 15.32 3.48
N TRP A 419 -12.52 14.24 3.95
CA TRP A 419 -12.01 13.40 5.03
C TRP A 419 -10.69 12.72 4.61
N GLU A 420 -10.71 11.92 3.55
CA GLU A 420 -9.57 11.13 3.08
C GLU A 420 -8.42 12.02 2.60
N THR A 421 -8.73 13.12 1.92
CA THR A 421 -7.74 14.12 1.50
C THR A 421 -7.11 14.81 2.72
N GLY A 422 -7.90 15.14 3.74
CA GLY A 422 -7.41 15.72 4.99
C GLY A 422 -6.53 14.76 5.79
N GLU A 423 -6.87 13.47 5.81
CA GLU A 423 -6.03 12.43 6.44
C GLU A 423 -4.66 12.30 5.74
N ALA A 424 -4.59 12.46 4.40
CA ALA A 424 -3.33 12.42 3.68
C ALA A 424 -2.38 13.53 4.19
N ASP A 425 -2.86 14.76 4.35
CA ASP A 425 -2.05 15.85 4.94
C ASP A 425 -1.68 15.58 6.41
N LEU A 426 -2.58 14.99 7.20
CA LEU A 426 -2.35 14.71 8.63
C LEU A 426 -1.37 13.56 8.86
N CYS A 427 -1.46 12.47 8.09
CA CYS A 427 -0.75 11.21 8.35
C CYS A 427 0.52 11.05 7.53
N LEU A 428 0.61 11.67 6.36
CA LEU A 428 1.69 11.43 5.41
C LEU A 428 2.71 12.57 5.36
N LYS A 429 3.86 12.28 4.77
CA LYS A 429 4.98 13.23 4.56
C LYS A 429 5.70 12.95 3.25
N GLY A 430 6.59 13.86 2.86
CA GLY A 430 7.45 13.69 1.68
C GLY A 430 8.37 12.48 1.79
N VAL A 431 8.48 11.72 0.71
CA VAL A 431 9.32 10.54 0.56
C VAL A 431 10.53 10.87 -0.31
N SER A 432 11.71 10.59 0.21
CA SER A 432 13.00 10.70 -0.49
C SER A 432 13.54 9.31 -0.78
N THR A 433 13.85 9.04 -2.05
CA THR A 433 14.47 7.78 -2.47
C THR A 433 15.86 8.04 -3.04
N PHE A 434 16.87 7.33 -2.52
CA PHE A 434 18.26 7.38 -2.99
C PHE A 434 18.64 6.04 -3.59
N ARG A 435 19.23 6.05 -4.79
CA ARG A 435 19.70 4.86 -5.48
C ARG A 435 21.16 5.01 -5.87
N LEU A 436 21.95 3.96 -5.62
CA LEU A 436 23.35 3.86 -6.04
C LEU A 436 23.56 2.55 -6.78
N GLY A 437 24.33 2.58 -7.86
CA GLY A 437 24.61 1.40 -8.66
C GLY A 437 25.98 1.41 -9.33
N ALA A 438 26.57 0.23 -9.46
CA ALA A 438 27.81 0.00 -10.17
C ALA A 438 27.71 -1.23 -11.08
N GLU A 439 28.12 -1.11 -12.33
CA GLU A 439 28.29 -2.21 -13.29
C GLU A 439 29.75 -2.30 -13.68
N TYR A 440 30.41 -3.42 -13.37
CA TYR A 440 31.78 -3.70 -13.75
C TYR A 440 31.84 -4.84 -14.76
N LYS A 441 32.54 -4.60 -15.88
CA LYS A 441 32.74 -5.57 -16.96
C LYS A 441 34.20 -6.00 -16.98
N PRO A 442 34.55 -7.09 -16.29
CA PRO A 442 35.93 -7.63 -16.35
C PRO A 442 36.34 -8.02 -17.76
N ILE A 443 35.41 -8.51 -18.55
CA ILE A 443 35.52 -8.76 -19.99
C ILE A 443 34.24 -8.34 -20.69
N PRO A 444 34.27 -8.04 -22.01
CA PRO A 444 33.07 -7.52 -22.72
C PRO A 444 31.82 -8.40 -22.64
N ALA A 445 31.99 -9.71 -22.47
CA ALA A 445 30.89 -10.66 -22.41
C ALA A 445 30.22 -10.77 -21.03
N PHE A 446 30.90 -10.36 -19.94
CA PHE A 446 30.37 -10.53 -18.59
C PHE A 446 30.34 -9.21 -17.84
N ALA A 447 29.28 -9.04 -17.05
CA ALA A 447 29.08 -7.90 -16.17
C ALA A 447 28.75 -8.36 -14.74
N LEU A 448 29.34 -7.70 -13.76
CA LEU A 448 29.01 -7.81 -12.34
C LEU A 448 28.33 -6.51 -11.91
N ARG A 449 27.32 -6.59 -11.06
CA ARG A 449 26.56 -5.42 -10.61
C ARG A 449 26.35 -5.45 -9.11
N LEU A 450 26.37 -4.26 -8.54
CA LEU A 450 26.00 -3.99 -7.16
C LEU A 450 25.09 -2.79 -7.13
N GLY A 451 24.09 -2.82 -6.27
CA GLY A 451 23.19 -1.70 -6.11
C GLY A 451 22.64 -1.59 -4.69
N TYR A 452 22.25 -0.37 -4.36
CA TYR A 452 21.60 -0.03 -3.11
C TYR A 452 20.49 0.98 -3.39
N ASN A 453 19.35 0.77 -2.74
CA ASN A 453 18.21 1.68 -2.80
C ASN A 453 17.70 1.90 -1.37
N TYR A 454 17.52 3.15 -1.00
CA TYR A 454 16.94 3.60 0.27
C TYR A 454 15.72 4.46 -0.02
N SER A 455 14.62 4.23 0.69
CA SER A 455 13.42 5.07 0.67
C SER A 455 13.02 5.44 2.08
N SER A 456 12.75 6.72 2.32
CA SER A 456 12.28 7.20 3.61
C SER A 456 10.84 6.78 3.88
N ALA A 457 10.41 6.84 5.16
CA ALA A 457 9.04 6.52 5.55
C ALA A 457 8.03 7.52 4.95
N ALA A 458 6.88 7.01 4.49
CA ALA A 458 5.77 7.84 4.02
C ALA A 458 4.89 8.35 5.17
N PHE A 459 4.74 7.56 6.24
CA PHE A 459 3.92 7.91 7.38
C PHE A 459 4.67 8.78 8.39
N LYS A 460 3.96 9.71 9.03
CA LYS A 460 4.42 10.39 10.23
C LYS A 460 4.42 9.40 11.40
N ASP A 461 5.25 9.64 12.41
CA ASP A 461 5.45 8.68 13.52
C ASP A 461 4.20 8.46 14.38
N ASP A 462 3.28 9.43 14.36
CA ASP A 462 2.02 9.47 15.10
C ASP A 462 0.80 9.29 14.16
N ALA A 463 0.99 8.77 12.97
CA ALA A 463 -0.10 8.46 12.05
C ALA A 463 -0.99 7.35 12.62
N ILE A 464 -2.31 7.53 12.51
CA ILE A 464 -3.33 6.56 12.89
C ILE A 464 -4.32 6.39 11.74
N LYS A 465 -4.91 5.21 11.61
CA LYS A 465 -5.97 4.93 10.66
C LYS A 465 -7.31 5.26 11.34
N ALA A 466 -7.92 6.37 10.97
CA ALA A 466 -9.26 6.70 11.45
C ALA A 466 -10.30 6.29 10.40
N LEU A 467 -11.32 5.56 10.83
CA LEU A 467 -12.46 5.24 9.98
C LEU A 467 -13.54 6.29 10.21
N PRO A 468 -14.16 6.85 9.15
CA PRO A 468 -15.32 7.72 9.29
C PRO A 468 -16.45 7.03 10.06
N THR A 469 -17.30 7.81 10.71
CA THR A 469 -18.45 7.30 11.51
C THR A 469 -19.40 6.44 10.69
N ASN A 470 -19.49 6.69 9.38
CA ASN A 470 -20.32 5.97 8.42
C ASN A 470 -19.51 5.02 7.52
N SER A 471 -18.27 4.66 7.92
CA SER A 471 -17.42 3.78 7.10
C SER A 471 -18.00 2.39 6.92
N ILE A 472 -18.00 1.91 5.68
CA ILE A 472 -18.29 0.49 5.37
C ILE A 472 -17.06 -0.42 5.53
N ASN A 473 -15.87 0.16 5.75
CA ASN A 473 -14.64 -0.59 6.00
C ASN A 473 -14.61 -1.08 7.45
N THR A 474 -14.50 -2.40 7.64
CA THR A 474 -14.38 -3.05 8.95
C THR A 474 -12.94 -3.44 9.29
N ASP A 475 -12.01 -3.23 8.35
CA ASP A 475 -10.59 -3.53 8.53
C ASP A 475 -9.92 -2.39 9.29
N THR A 476 -9.77 -2.55 10.60
CA THR A 476 -9.26 -1.51 11.51
C THR A 476 -7.76 -1.46 11.61
N ASP A 477 -7.06 -2.51 11.18
CA ASP A 477 -5.62 -2.61 11.34
C ASP A 477 -4.85 -1.66 10.42
N PHE A 478 -3.69 -1.24 10.90
CA PHE A 478 -2.78 -0.39 10.14
C PHE A 478 -1.32 -0.61 10.52
N ALA A 479 -0.43 -0.28 9.59
CA ALA A 479 1.01 -0.39 9.79
C ALA A 479 1.74 0.88 9.33
N ASN A 480 2.42 1.53 10.24
CA ASN A 480 3.30 2.66 9.94
C ASN A 480 4.68 2.12 9.56
N ASN A 481 4.91 2.03 8.23
CA ASN A 481 6.17 1.57 7.69
C ASN A 481 7.27 2.60 7.93
N GLU A 482 8.43 2.12 8.41
CA GLU A 482 9.64 2.91 8.55
C GLU A 482 10.40 3.00 7.22
N SER A 483 11.63 3.50 7.24
CA SER A 483 12.48 3.57 6.04
C SER A 483 12.81 2.17 5.51
N MET A 484 12.90 2.08 4.19
CA MET A 484 13.12 0.83 3.47
C MET A 484 14.51 0.76 2.88
N ASN A 485 15.15 -0.39 2.99
CA ASN A 485 16.47 -0.66 2.45
C ASN A 485 16.42 -1.81 1.46
N THR A 486 17.06 -1.65 0.32
CA THR A 486 17.15 -2.69 -0.70
C THR A 486 18.59 -2.85 -1.16
N PHE A 487 19.13 -4.06 -1.03
CA PHE A 487 20.45 -4.45 -1.47
C PHE A 487 20.33 -5.35 -2.69
N THR A 488 21.15 -5.12 -3.72
CA THR A 488 21.08 -5.87 -4.96
C THR A 488 22.45 -6.29 -5.45
N ILE A 489 22.50 -7.48 -6.03
CA ILE A 489 23.67 -7.98 -6.77
C ILE A 489 23.18 -8.54 -8.10
N GLY A 490 24.04 -8.52 -9.13
CA GLY A 490 23.68 -9.06 -10.42
C GLY A 490 24.88 -9.54 -11.22
N ILE A 491 24.61 -10.50 -12.11
CA ILE A 491 25.55 -10.93 -13.13
C ILE A 491 24.87 -10.87 -14.49
N GLY A 492 25.64 -10.56 -15.54
CA GLY A 492 25.12 -10.51 -16.90
C GLY A 492 26.05 -11.18 -17.88
N TYR A 493 25.45 -11.85 -18.86
CA TYR A 493 26.14 -12.38 -20.01
C TYR A 493 25.63 -11.70 -21.29
N ARG A 494 26.56 -11.28 -22.15
CA ARG A 494 26.26 -10.64 -23.43
C ARG A 494 26.94 -11.37 -24.57
N GLY A 495 26.13 -12.09 -25.34
CA GLY A 495 26.53 -12.63 -26.63
C GLY A 495 26.40 -11.60 -27.76
N SER A 496 26.55 -12.04 -29.00
CA SER A 496 26.44 -11.19 -30.18
C SER A 496 25.02 -10.65 -30.43
N ARG A 497 24.00 -11.46 -30.18
CA ARG A 497 22.57 -11.10 -30.35
C ARG A 497 21.75 -11.33 -29.10
N VAL A 498 22.08 -12.36 -28.34
CA VAL A 498 21.32 -12.74 -27.14
C VAL A 498 22.07 -12.32 -25.89
N TYR A 499 21.34 -12.04 -24.83
CA TYR A 499 21.89 -11.78 -23.51
C TYR A 499 21.03 -12.39 -22.41
N ALA A 500 21.64 -12.63 -21.26
CA ALA A 500 20.97 -13.10 -20.07
C ALA A 500 21.53 -12.35 -18.85
N ASP A 501 20.64 -11.87 -18.02
CA ASP A 501 20.99 -11.18 -16.77
C ASP A 501 20.28 -11.87 -15.61
N LEU A 502 21.00 -12.11 -14.51
CA LEU A 502 20.46 -12.61 -13.26
C LEU A 502 20.72 -11.58 -12.17
N ALA A 503 19.71 -11.28 -11.36
CA ALA A 503 19.85 -10.42 -10.19
C ALA A 503 19.21 -11.08 -8.96
N TYR A 504 19.80 -10.77 -7.80
CA TYR A 504 19.21 -11.03 -6.50
C TYR A 504 19.00 -9.71 -5.79
N LYS A 505 17.81 -9.56 -5.19
CA LYS A 505 17.38 -8.39 -4.42
C LYS A 505 16.94 -8.84 -3.03
N TYR A 506 17.47 -8.18 -2.01
CA TYR A 506 17.00 -8.28 -0.63
C TYR A 506 16.45 -6.93 -0.19
N HIS A 507 15.17 -6.89 0.11
CA HIS A 507 14.43 -5.71 0.55
C HIS A 507 13.99 -5.92 1.99
N THR A 508 14.22 -4.92 2.88
CA THR A 508 13.84 -5.03 4.30
C THR A 508 13.39 -3.68 4.87
N TYR A 509 12.40 -3.72 5.75
CA TYR A 509 11.91 -2.58 6.51
C TYR A 509 11.21 -3.03 7.79
N GLN A 510 11.09 -2.11 8.75
CA GLN A 510 10.31 -2.32 9.96
C GLN A 510 8.98 -1.56 9.85
N SER A 511 7.98 -2.04 10.58
CA SER A 511 6.68 -1.37 10.74
C SER A 511 6.21 -1.45 12.18
N LYS A 512 5.52 -0.42 12.61
CA LYS A 512 4.70 -0.42 13.82
C LYS A 512 3.29 -0.77 13.43
N PHE A 513 2.86 -1.96 13.77
CA PHE A 513 1.54 -2.46 13.45
C PHE A 513 0.60 -2.36 14.66
N TYR A 514 -0.64 -2.01 14.39
CA TYR A 514 -1.73 -1.92 15.35
C TYR A 514 -2.97 -2.62 14.76
N PRO A 515 -3.64 -3.53 15.49
CA PRO A 515 -4.86 -4.18 15.01
C PRO A 515 -6.05 -3.23 14.95
N PHE A 516 -6.04 -2.15 15.73
CA PHE A 516 -7.05 -1.09 15.75
C PHE A 516 -6.48 0.19 16.41
N VAL A 517 -7.26 1.25 16.40
CA VAL A 517 -6.95 2.49 17.11
C VAL A 517 -7.43 2.35 18.56
N ASP A 518 -6.50 2.47 19.51
CA ASP A 518 -6.80 2.44 20.94
C ASP A 518 -6.91 3.86 21.50
N ASP A 519 -8.09 4.20 22.05
CA ASP A 519 -8.34 5.51 22.65
C ASP A 519 -7.72 5.69 24.02
N LEU A 520 -7.49 4.62 24.75
CA LEU A 520 -6.79 4.65 26.04
C LEU A 520 -5.31 4.96 25.85
N GLY A 521 -4.76 4.71 24.65
CA GLY A 521 -3.35 4.90 24.31
C GLY A 521 -2.42 3.94 25.04
N ALA A 522 -2.93 2.77 25.41
CA ALA A 522 -2.21 1.72 26.11
C ALA A 522 -1.74 0.61 25.19
N LEU A 523 -2.39 0.43 24.04
CA LEU A 523 -2.03 -0.59 23.07
C LEU A 523 -0.60 -0.36 22.56
N GLN A 524 0.27 -1.31 22.84
CA GLN A 524 1.63 -1.27 22.35
C GLN A 524 1.69 -1.65 20.86
N ALA A 525 2.54 -0.95 20.11
CA ALA A 525 2.79 -1.31 18.73
C ALA A 525 3.39 -2.71 18.62
N THR A 526 2.83 -3.56 17.78
CA THR A 526 3.48 -4.78 17.32
C THR A 526 4.64 -4.39 16.41
N LYS A 527 5.86 -4.78 16.79
CA LYS A 527 7.03 -4.58 15.93
C LYS A 527 7.06 -5.65 14.87
N VAL A 528 6.94 -5.25 13.60
CA VAL A 528 6.99 -6.17 12.45
C VAL A 528 8.24 -5.91 11.64
N THR A 529 9.07 -6.92 11.46
CA THR A 529 10.17 -6.92 10.50
C THR A 529 9.68 -7.57 9.22
N ASN A 530 9.70 -6.82 8.12
CA ASN A 530 9.30 -7.28 6.81
C ASN A 530 10.53 -7.45 5.94
N ASP A 531 10.66 -8.59 5.29
CA ASP A 531 11.73 -8.85 4.33
C ASP A 531 11.22 -9.52 3.07
N ARG A 532 11.92 -9.28 1.97
CA ARG A 532 11.63 -9.92 0.69
C ARG A 532 12.91 -10.21 -0.06
N SER A 533 13.16 -11.49 -0.27
CA SER A 533 14.20 -12.02 -1.15
C SER A 533 13.61 -12.29 -2.52
N GLN A 534 14.24 -11.78 -3.60
CA GLN A 534 13.77 -12.01 -4.96
C GLN A 534 14.95 -12.28 -5.89
N ALA A 535 14.86 -13.39 -6.65
CA ALA A 535 15.73 -13.67 -7.77
C ALA A 535 15.00 -13.32 -9.08
N LEU A 536 15.68 -12.65 -9.99
CA LEU A 536 15.17 -12.19 -11.29
C LEU A 536 16.07 -12.69 -12.42
N LEU A 537 15.47 -13.28 -13.45
CA LEU A 537 16.15 -13.70 -14.68
C LEU A 537 15.55 -12.93 -15.86
N THR A 538 16.39 -12.19 -16.57
CA THR A 538 16.05 -11.53 -17.83
C THR A 538 16.74 -12.24 -18.99
N LEU A 539 15.97 -12.55 -20.02
CA LEU A 539 16.45 -13.00 -21.32
C LEU A 539 16.09 -11.96 -22.39
N GLY A 540 17.04 -11.62 -23.25
CA GLY A 540 16.79 -10.64 -24.29
C GLY A 540 17.55 -10.90 -25.57
N ILE A 541 17.07 -10.26 -26.64
CA ILE A 541 17.61 -10.36 -28.00
C ILE A 541 17.74 -8.96 -28.63
N ARG A 542 18.91 -8.71 -29.25
CA ARG A 542 19.19 -7.49 -30.03
C ARG A 542 19.27 -7.80 -31.50
N PHE A 543 18.70 -6.94 -32.32
CA PHE A 543 18.64 -7.14 -33.77
C PHE A 543 18.55 -5.83 -34.55
#